data_8bbcda58813b1eb13e4eb74ff65119b2
#
_entry.id   8bbcda58813b1eb13e4eb74ff65119b2
#
_cell.length_a   1.000
_cell.length_b   1.000
_cell.length_c   1.000
_cell.angle_alpha   90.00
_cell.angle_beta   90.00
_cell.angle_gamma   90.00
#
_symmetry.space_group_name_H-M   'P 1'
#
loop_
_entity.id
_entity.type
_entity.pdbx_description
1 polymer ?
#
loop_
_entity_poly.entity_id
_entity_poly.type
_entity_poly.pdbx_seq_one_letter_code
_entity_poly.pdbx_strand_id
1 'polypeptide(L)'
;MYDGIRKATIGMQAMNEKQDVILNNLANVGTSGYRKENMVFSSFSEVMEKEMTFNPNPTKQSCEYMQAGIGLESDGALYKRTSTSFAQGSLKNTGNQFDLALDDDGKGFFTLQTDKGLVFSRAGSFRLDNQGYLVTPDGSFVMGHKGKIKMTGTTSFEVTNECAIKMDG
;
A
#
# COMPACT_ATOMS: atom_id res chain seq x y z
N MET A 1 -28.01 -24.92 19.34
CA MET A 1 -26.93 -25.78 18.85
C MET A 1 -26.33 -25.26 17.53
N TYR A 2 -27.12 -24.77 16.59
CA TYR A 2 -26.65 -24.21 15.30
C TYR A 2 -25.86 -22.91 15.41
N ASP A 3 -26.11 -22.10 16.42
CA ASP A 3 -25.48 -20.79 16.61
C ASP A 3 -23.96 -20.91 16.90
N GLY A 4 -23.57 -21.87 17.72
CA GLY A 4 -22.17 -22.16 17.97
C GLY A 4 -21.40 -22.61 16.72
N ILE A 5 -22.04 -23.41 15.86
CA ILE A 5 -21.44 -23.86 14.59
C ILE A 5 -21.25 -22.68 13.65
N ARG A 6 -22.26 -21.79 13.55
CA ARG A 6 -22.20 -20.59 12.73
C ARG A 6 -21.07 -19.64 13.17
N LYS A 7 -20.95 -19.39 14.48
CA LYS A 7 -19.87 -18.58 15.06
C LYS A 7 -18.49 -19.20 14.78
N ALA A 8 -18.37 -20.51 14.93
CA ALA A 8 -17.14 -21.23 14.63
C ALA A 8 -16.77 -21.13 13.14
N THR A 9 -17.73 -21.23 12.24
CA THR A 9 -17.51 -21.10 10.79
C THR A 9 -17.02 -19.71 10.42
N ILE A 10 -17.65 -18.65 10.95
CA ILE A 10 -17.23 -17.26 10.73
C ILE A 10 -15.81 -17.03 11.27
N GLY A 11 -15.50 -17.56 12.45
CA GLY A 11 -14.16 -17.48 13.02
C GLY A 11 -13.10 -18.17 12.15
N MET A 12 -13.41 -19.35 11.60
CA MET A 12 -12.52 -20.06 10.68
C MET A 12 -12.31 -19.29 9.38
N GLN A 13 -13.37 -18.71 8.80
CA GLN A 13 -13.25 -17.88 7.60
C GLN A 13 -12.35 -16.66 7.85
N ALA A 14 -12.53 -15.99 8.98
CA ALA A 14 -11.70 -14.85 9.37
C ALA A 14 -10.21 -15.24 9.52
N MET A 15 -9.94 -16.40 10.11
CA MET A 15 -8.58 -16.92 10.25
C MET A 15 -7.96 -17.26 8.90
N ASN A 16 -8.70 -17.85 7.97
CA ASN A 16 -8.22 -18.16 6.63
C ASN A 16 -7.87 -16.85 5.88
N GLU A 17 -8.74 -15.84 5.92
CA GLU A 17 -8.44 -14.55 5.29
C GLU A 17 -7.21 -13.87 5.89
N LYS A 18 -7.03 -13.94 7.21
CA LYS A 18 -5.83 -13.43 7.87
C LYS A 18 -4.59 -14.19 7.42
N GLN A 19 -4.71 -15.49 7.25
CA GLN A 19 -3.63 -16.33 6.75
C GLN A 19 -3.25 -15.94 5.32
N ASP A 20 -4.21 -15.67 4.45
CA ASP A 20 -3.97 -15.20 3.06
C ASP A 20 -3.19 -13.89 3.05
N VAL A 21 -3.53 -12.93 3.90
CA VAL A 21 -2.77 -11.67 4.02
C VAL A 21 -1.35 -11.91 4.51
N ILE A 22 -1.14 -12.81 5.48
CA ILE A 22 0.19 -13.17 5.97
C ILE A 22 1.01 -13.84 4.87
N LEU A 23 0.41 -14.76 4.11
CA LEU A 23 1.08 -15.45 3.00
C LEU A 23 1.45 -14.47 1.89
N ASN A 24 0.58 -13.51 1.58
CA ASN A 24 0.86 -12.46 0.60
C ASN A 24 2.02 -11.56 1.07
N ASN A 25 2.02 -11.13 2.33
CA ASN A 25 3.14 -10.39 2.90
C ASN A 25 4.45 -11.19 2.85
N LEU A 26 4.40 -12.47 3.16
CA LEU A 26 5.57 -13.36 3.13
C LEU A 26 6.09 -13.56 1.70
N ALA A 27 5.21 -13.78 0.74
CA ALA A 27 5.59 -13.92 -0.66
C ALA A 27 6.30 -12.68 -1.20
N ASN A 28 5.93 -11.49 -0.70
CA ASN A 28 6.47 -10.21 -1.13
C ASN A 28 7.59 -9.65 -0.22
N VAL A 29 8.11 -10.43 0.72
CA VAL A 29 9.15 -9.95 1.65
C VAL A 29 10.43 -9.50 0.94
N GLY A 30 10.75 -10.10 -0.21
CA GLY A 30 11.88 -9.74 -1.06
C GLY A 30 11.60 -8.68 -2.11
N THR A 31 10.34 -8.24 -2.26
CA THR A 31 9.95 -7.28 -3.28
C THR A 31 10.27 -5.86 -2.82
N SER A 32 11.10 -5.14 -3.60
CA SER A 32 11.47 -3.76 -3.28
C SER A 32 10.25 -2.84 -3.35
N GLY A 33 10.10 -1.98 -2.33
CA GLY A 33 8.98 -1.05 -2.24
C GLY A 33 7.64 -1.66 -1.82
N TYR A 34 7.57 -2.96 -1.54
CA TYR A 34 6.36 -3.59 -1.03
C TYR A 34 5.99 -3.05 0.36
N ARG A 35 4.71 -2.84 0.58
CA ARG A 35 4.14 -2.41 1.85
C ARG A 35 3.25 -3.50 2.43
N LYS A 36 3.57 -3.91 3.66
CA LYS A 36 2.79 -4.96 4.31
C LYS A 36 1.36 -4.49 4.58
N GLU A 37 0.43 -5.39 4.38
CA GLU A 37 -0.95 -5.21 4.75
C GLU A 37 -1.20 -5.84 6.12
N ASN A 38 -1.94 -5.14 6.96
CA ASN A 38 -2.41 -5.65 8.24
C ASN A 38 -3.93 -5.76 8.18
N MET A 39 -4.44 -6.91 8.60
CA MET A 39 -5.87 -7.14 8.72
C MET A 39 -6.27 -7.17 10.19
N VAL A 40 -7.29 -6.38 10.51
CA VAL A 40 -7.90 -6.33 11.83
C VAL A 40 -9.36 -6.70 11.70
N PHE A 41 -9.82 -7.54 12.60
CA PHE A 41 -11.24 -7.87 12.75
C PHE A 41 -11.79 -7.15 13.96
N SER A 42 -12.97 -6.56 13.80
CA SER A 42 -13.73 -5.95 14.89
C SER A 42 -15.13 -6.53 14.87
N SER A 43 -15.79 -6.60 16.01
CA SER A 43 -17.20 -6.93 16.06
C SER A 43 -18.02 -5.80 15.44
N PHE A 44 -19.10 -6.14 14.76
CA PHE A 44 -19.98 -5.13 14.15
C PHE A 44 -20.54 -4.14 15.19
N SER A 45 -20.89 -4.64 16.37
CA SER A 45 -21.36 -3.80 17.48
C SER A 45 -20.32 -2.76 17.92
N GLU A 46 -19.05 -3.11 17.98
CA GLU A 46 -17.96 -2.19 18.36
C GLU A 46 -17.75 -1.09 17.32
N VAL A 47 -17.89 -1.42 16.03
CA VAL A 47 -17.78 -0.44 14.95
C VAL A 47 -18.94 0.53 14.98
N MET A 48 -20.16 0.03 15.19
CA MET A 48 -21.35 0.87 15.27
C MET A 48 -21.32 1.83 16.46
N GLU A 49 -20.84 1.38 17.61
CA GLU A 49 -20.69 2.22 18.80
C GLU A 49 -19.68 3.37 18.53
N LYS A 50 -18.57 3.10 17.87
CA LYS A 50 -17.58 4.13 17.51
C LYS A 50 -18.13 5.14 16.50
N GLU A 51 -18.85 4.69 15.49
CA GLU A 51 -19.47 5.58 14.50
C GLU A 51 -20.52 6.49 15.15
N MET A 52 -21.34 5.96 16.06
CA MET A 52 -22.35 6.75 16.79
C MET A 52 -21.72 7.81 17.68
N THR A 53 -20.59 7.52 18.35
CA THR A 53 -19.91 8.49 19.22
C THR A 53 -19.20 9.57 18.42
N PHE A 54 -18.72 9.25 17.21
CA PHE A 54 -18.01 10.20 16.38
C PHE A 54 -18.94 11.12 15.56
N ASN A 55 -20.16 10.68 15.24
CA ASN A 55 -21.10 11.44 14.45
C ASN A 55 -22.49 11.54 15.14
N PRO A 56 -22.68 12.52 16.03
CA PRO A 56 -23.93 12.68 16.77
C PRO A 56 -25.15 13.04 15.89
N ASN A 57 -24.94 13.32 14.59
CA ASN A 57 -25.97 13.56 13.61
C ASN A 57 -25.88 12.51 12.48
N PRO A 58 -26.40 11.29 12.67
CA PRO A 58 -26.39 10.28 11.62
C PRO A 58 -27.22 10.77 10.43
N THR A 59 -26.60 10.80 9.25
CA THR A 59 -27.32 11.07 8.01
C THR A 59 -28.38 9.97 7.79
N LYS A 60 -29.47 10.30 7.08
CA LYS A 60 -30.58 9.34 6.77
C LYS A 60 -30.05 8.00 6.23
N GLN A 61 -28.93 7.99 5.55
CA GLN A 61 -28.27 6.82 5.00
C GLN A 61 -27.74 5.87 6.07
N SER A 62 -27.21 6.39 7.20
CA SER A 62 -26.79 5.58 8.34
C SER A 62 -27.98 4.94 9.05
N CYS A 63 -29.13 5.63 9.07
CA CYS A 63 -30.37 5.10 9.65
C CYS A 63 -31.02 4.02 8.77
N GLU A 64 -30.89 4.06 7.45
CA GLU A 64 -31.37 3.01 6.54
C GLU A 64 -30.61 1.69 6.74
N TYR A 65 -29.31 1.76 6.95
CA TYR A 65 -28.51 0.56 7.30
C TYR A 65 -28.90 -0.01 8.67
N MET A 66 -29.29 0.85 9.63
CA MET A 66 -29.80 0.42 10.93
C MET A 66 -31.19 -0.25 10.80
N GLN A 67 -32.06 0.24 9.90
CA GLN A 67 -33.39 -0.30 9.69
C GLN A 67 -33.40 -1.60 8.87
N ALA A 68 -32.42 -1.78 7.96
CA ALA A 68 -32.20 -3.04 7.26
C ALA A 68 -31.63 -4.15 8.16
N GLY A 69 -31.10 -3.76 9.32
CA GLY A 69 -30.55 -4.66 10.34
C GLY A 69 -31.54 -5.25 11.33
N ILE A 70 -32.87 -5.20 11.04
CA ILE A 70 -33.86 -5.85 11.86
C ILE A 70 -33.60 -7.36 11.86
N GLY A 71 -33.11 -7.88 12.98
CA GLY A 71 -32.81 -9.30 13.17
C GLY A 71 -31.34 -9.66 13.14
N LEU A 72 -30.44 -8.72 13.07
CA LEU A 72 -29.03 -8.96 13.37
C LEU A 72 -28.87 -9.11 14.90
N GLU A 73 -29.15 -10.30 15.39
CA GLU A 73 -28.39 -10.80 16.53
C GLU A 73 -26.93 -10.61 16.12
N SER A 74 -26.25 -9.61 16.70
CA SER A 74 -24.89 -9.16 16.38
C SER A 74 -23.81 -10.18 16.73
N ASP A 75 -24.22 -11.38 16.99
CA ASP A 75 -23.44 -12.52 17.44
C ASP A 75 -22.78 -13.19 16.24
N GLY A 76 -21.69 -12.58 15.74
CA GLY A 76 -20.82 -13.23 14.76
C GLY A 76 -20.52 -12.44 13.49
N ALA A 77 -21.12 -11.28 13.25
CA ALA A 77 -20.71 -10.42 12.16
C ALA A 77 -19.33 -9.78 12.48
N LEU A 78 -18.31 -10.16 11.73
CA LEU A 78 -16.98 -9.58 11.83
C LEU A 78 -16.82 -8.49 10.78
N TYR A 79 -16.50 -7.29 11.23
CA TYR A 79 -16.07 -6.22 10.34
C TYR A 79 -14.59 -6.35 10.04
N LYS A 80 -14.27 -6.44 8.77
CA LYS A 80 -12.92 -6.60 8.25
C LYS A 80 -12.37 -5.24 7.84
N ARG A 81 -11.22 -4.87 8.37
CA ARG A 81 -10.48 -3.69 7.95
C ARG A 81 -9.06 -4.06 7.58
N THR A 82 -8.69 -3.77 6.34
CA THR A 82 -7.31 -3.89 5.87
C THR A 82 -6.66 -2.51 5.91
N SER A 83 -5.45 -2.43 6.45
CA SER A 83 -4.65 -1.21 6.49
C SER A 83 -3.25 -1.48 5.99
N THR A 84 -2.75 -0.63 5.10
CA THR A 84 -1.38 -0.68 4.61
C THR A 84 -0.46 0.03 5.60
N SER A 85 0.64 -0.61 5.99
CA SER A 85 1.66 -0.02 6.85
C SER A 85 2.68 0.75 6.01
N PHE A 86 2.83 2.05 6.28
CA PHE A 86 3.80 2.91 5.61
C PHE A 86 5.15 3.02 6.36
N ALA A 87 5.37 2.21 7.38
CA ALA A 87 6.64 2.21 8.10
C ALA A 87 7.82 1.94 7.18
N GLN A 88 8.93 2.64 7.40
CA GLN A 88 10.17 2.48 6.64
C GLN A 88 10.72 1.07 6.85
N GLY A 89 11.07 0.40 5.75
CA GLY A 89 11.79 -0.88 5.76
C GLY A 89 13.30 -0.68 5.91
N SER A 90 14.03 -1.77 6.10
CA SER A 90 15.50 -1.72 6.11
C SER A 90 16.02 -1.42 4.69
N LEU A 91 16.97 -0.49 4.61
CA LEU A 91 17.68 -0.18 3.38
C LEU A 91 18.79 -1.22 3.17
N LYS A 92 18.87 -1.74 1.96
CA LYS A 92 19.91 -2.70 1.55
C LYS A 92 20.71 -2.10 0.39
N ASN A 93 22.02 -2.09 0.54
CA ASN A 93 22.89 -1.72 -0.56
C ASN A 93 22.96 -2.88 -1.57
N THR A 94 22.55 -2.62 -2.81
CA THR A 94 22.53 -3.61 -3.91
C THR A 94 23.78 -3.54 -4.77
N GLY A 95 24.55 -2.44 -4.69
CA GLY A 95 25.69 -2.17 -5.58
C GLY A 95 25.29 -1.78 -7.01
N ASN A 96 24.00 -1.67 -7.29
CA ASN A 96 23.47 -1.26 -8.57
C ASN A 96 23.32 0.26 -8.61
N GLN A 97 23.89 0.90 -9.61
CA GLN A 97 23.92 2.36 -9.71
C GLN A 97 22.51 2.98 -9.89
N PHE A 98 21.60 2.25 -10.53
CA PHE A 98 20.24 2.72 -10.80
C PHE A 98 19.22 2.30 -9.76
N ASP A 99 19.65 1.62 -8.69
CA ASP A 99 18.78 1.30 -7.57
C ASP A 99 18.78 2.47 -6.59
N LEU A 100 17.63 3.11 -6.43
CA LEU A 100 17.43 4.27 -5.56
C LEU A 100 16.47 3.91 -4.44
N ALA A 101 16.76 4.33 -3.23
CA ALA A 101 15.86 4.18 -2.09
C ALA A 101 15.50 5.55 -1.52
N LEU A 102 14.25 5.68 -1.07
CA LEU A 102 13.78 6.86 -0.35
C LEU A 102 13.95 6.61 1.14
N ASP A 103 14.68 7.49 1.81
CA ASP A 103 14.86 7.51 3.27
C ASP A 103 14.15 8.74 3.84
N ASP A 104 12.86 8.63 4.07
CA ASP A 104 11.97 9.74 4.39
C ASP A 104 10.84 9.36 5.36
N ASP A 105 11.09 8.41 6.25
CA ASP A 105 10.12 7.89 7.22
C ASP A 105 8.78 7.40 6.60
N GLY A 106 8.81 7.02 5.34
CA GLY A 106 7.64 6.44 4.71
C GLY A 106 6.70 7.43 3.98
N LYS A 107 7.08 8.68 3.77
CA LYS A 107 6.20 9.74 3.24
C LYS A 107 6.32 9.96 1.72
N GLY A 108 7.51 9.84 1.12
CA GLY A 108 7.74 10.11 -0.29
C GLY A 108 7.41 8.94 -1.22
N PHE A 109 7.24 9.25 -2.49
CA PHE A 109 7.02 8.29 -3.56
C PHE A 109 7.73 8.75 -4.83
N PHE A 110 8.19 7.80 -5.62
CA PHE A 110 8.60 8.05 -7.00
C PHE A 110 7.35 8.24 -7.85
N THR A 111 7.37 9.26 -8.69
CA THR A 111 6.30 9.51 -9.67
C THR A 111 6.66 8.82 -10.97
N LEU A 112 5.80 7.94 -11.43
CA LEU A 112 5.97 7.17 -12.66
C LEU A 112 4.91 7.57 -13.67
N GLN A 113 5.30 7.67 -14.94
CA GLN A 113 4.38 7.85 -16.04
C GLN A 113 4.16 6.52 -16.75
N THR A 114 2.95 6.01 -16.65
CA THR A 114 2.47 4.82 -17.36
C THR A 114 1.58 5.25 -18.52
N ASP A 115 1.22 4.30 -19.40
CA ASP A 115 0.25 4.52 -20.49
C ASP A 115 -1.14 4.94 -19.99
N LYS A 116 -1.46 4.59 -18.74
CA LYS A 116 -2.75 4.90 -18.08
C LYS A 116 -2.75 6.19 -17.28
N GLY A 117 -1.60 6.87 -17.16
CA GLY A 117 -1.45 8.09 -16.37
C GLY A 117 -0.31 8.05 -15.36
N LEU A 118 -0.35 8.98 -14.42
CA LEU A 118 0.65 9.08 -13.35
C LEU A 118 0.34 8.06 -12.24
N VAL A 119 1.37 7.33 -11.82
CA VAL A 119 1.33 6.35 -10.73
C VAL A 119 2.44 6.66 -9.74
N PHE A 120 2.18 6.45 -8.46
CA PHE A 120 3.15 6.61 -7.39
C PHE A 120 3.65 5.25 -6.92
N SER A 121 4.98 5.10 -6.81
CA SER A 121 5.63 3.85 -6.39
C SER A 121 6.75 4.11 -5.40
N ARG A 122 7.05 3.11 -4.58
CA ARG A 122 8.27 3.09 -3.75
C ARG A 122 9.32 2.09 -4.26
N ALA A 123 9.01 1.36 -5.30
CA ALA A 123 9.99 0.52 -5.95
C ALA A 123 11.03 1.43 -6.62
N GLY A 124 12.29 1.28 -6.22
CA GLY A 124 13.39 2.10 -6.70
C GLY A 124 14.37 1.34 -7.58
N SER A 125 14.00 0.19 -8.08
CA SER A 125 14.80 -0.57 -9.06
C SER A 125 14.55 0.00 -10.45
N PHE A 126 15.48 0.80 -10.94
CA PHE A 126 15.35 1.45 -12.24
C PHE A 126 16.39 0.91 -13.22
N ARG A 127 16.20 1.21 -14.50
CA ARG A 127 17.13 0.92 -15.59
C ARG A 127 17.09 2.04 -16.62
N LEU A 128 18.08 2.11 -17.48
CA LEU A 128 18.07 3.01 -18.63
C LEU A 128 17.45 2.31 -19.84
N ASP A 129 16.60 3.05 -20.54
CA ASP A 129 16.13 2.67 -21.85
C ASP A 129 17.17 2.99 -22.95
N ASN A 130 16.99 2.46 -24.16
CA ASN A 130 17.84 2.70 -25.32
C ASN A 130 17.99 4.18 -25.68
N GLN A 131 17.06 5.01 -25.27
CA GLN A 131 17.07 6.47 -25.46
C GLN A 131 17.71 7.24 -24.31
N GLY A 132 18.17 6.54 -23.26
CA GLY A 132 18.77 7.13 -22.07
C GLY A 132 17.76 7.66 -21.05
N TYR A 133 16.50 7.24 -21.11
CA TYR A 133 15.51 7.57 -20.06
C TYR A 133 15.56 6.58 -18.91
N LEU A 134 15.34 7.11 -17.70
CA LEU A 134 15.21 6.27 -16.51
C LEU A 134 13.81 5.64 -16.49
N VAL A 135 13.76 4.31 -16.53
CA VAL A 135 12.51 3.54 -16.58
C VAL A 135 12.48 2.45 -15.51
N THR A 136 11.29 2.04 -15.13
CA THR A 136 11.08 0.84 -14.30
C THR A 136 11.26 -0.43 -15.13
N PRO A 137 11.40 -1.61 -14.50
CA PRO A 137 11.41 -2.89 -15.20
C PRO A 137 10.18 -3.11 -16.10
N ASP A 138 9.04 -2.53 -15.75
CA ASP A 138 7.78 -2.58 -16.50
C ASP A 138 7.74 -1.62 -17.69
N GLY A 139 8.78 -0.77 -17.89
CA GLY A 139 8.87 0.20 -18.97
C GLY A 139 8.23 1.56 -18.68
N SER A 140 7.76 1.83 -17.46
CA SER A 140 7.21 3.13 -17.07
C SER A 140 8.32 4.15 -16.85
N PHE A 141 8.11 5.40 -17.32
CA PHE A 141 9.11 6.47 -17.19
C PHE A 141 9.10 7.07 -15.79
N VAL A 142 10.29 7.31 -15.24
CA VAL A 142 10.44 8.06 -13.98
C VAL A 142 10.34 9.55 -14.27
N MET A 143 9.47 10.22 -13.51
CA MET A 143 9.19 11.65 -13.68
C MET A 143 9.93 12.46 -12.62
N GLY A 144 10.62 13.49 -13.06
CA GLY A 144 11.17 14.55 -12.22
C GLY A 144 10.37 15.84 -12.35
N HIS A 145 10.79 16.91 -11.68
CA HIS A 145 10.15 18.24 -11.75
C HIS A 145 10.11 18.83 -13.17
N LYS A 146 11.08 18.51 -14.00
CA LYS A 146 11.19 19.01 -15.39
C LYS A 146 10.61 18.06 -16.44
N GLY A 147 9.98 16.98 -16.04
CA GLY A 147 9.47 15.93 -16.93
C GLY A 147 10.20 14.61 -16.80
N LYS A 148 10.25 13.82 -17.87
CA LYS A 148 10.93 12.53 -17.89
C LYS A 148 12.44 12.70 -17.63
N ILE A 149 12.99 11.88 -16.74
CA ILE A 149 14.41 11.94 -16.39
C ILE A 149 15.19 11.28 -17.52
N LYS A 150 16.05 12.08 -18.20
CA LYS A 150 16.93 11.60 -19.25
C LYS A 150 18.38 11.70 -18.76
N MET A 151 19.09 10.58 -18.80
CA MET A 151 20.52 10.50 -18.51
C MET A 151 21.29 10.40 -19.82
N THR A 152 21.94 11.48 -20.24
CA THR A 152 22.66 11.54 -21.51
C THR A 152 24.15 11.34 -21.24
N GLY A 153 24.68 10.20 -21.66
CA GLY A 153 26.13 10.00 -21.78
C GLY A 153 26.92 9.80 -20.48
N THR A 154 26.28 9.73 -19.33
CA THR A 154 26.97 9.68 -18.03
C THR A 154 26.94 8.27 -17.46
N THR A 155 28.12 7.76 -17.16
CA THR A 155 28.29 6.43 -16.54
C THR A 155 28.08 6.49 -15.02
N SER A 156 28.13 7.66 -14.42
CA SER A 156 27.90 7.86 -13.00
C SER A 156 27.03 9.11 -12.73
N PHE A 157 26.15 9.01 -11.79
CA PHE A 157 25.36 10.10 -11.28
C PHE A 157 25.28 10.02 -9.76
N GLU A 158 25.17 11.15 -9.13
CA GLU A 158 24.99 11.26 -7.69
C GLU A 158 23.64 11.89 -7.38
N VAL A 159 22.91 11.28 -6.46
CA VAL A 159 21.65 11.83 -5.96
C VAL A 159 21.93 12.56 -4.66
N THR A 160 21.67 13.86 -4.65
CA THR A 160 21.80 14.66 -3.41
C THR A 160 20.61 14.46 -2.49
N ASN A 161 20.80 14.74 -1.20
CA ASN A 161 19.74 14.68 -0.19
C ASN A 161 18.52 15.56 -0.51
N GLU A 162 18.67 16.53 -1.42
CA GLU A 162 17.59 17.38 -1.92
C GLU A 162 16.84 16.77 -3.11
N CYS A 163 17.00 15.46 -3.36
CA CYS A 163 16.42 14.75 -4.52
C CYS A 163 16.86 15.35 -5.88
N ALA A 164 17.96 16.05 -5.94
CA ALA A 164 18.54 16.54 -7.19
C ALA A 164 19.56 15.53 -7.74
N ILE A 165 19.40 15.16 -9.00
CA ILE A 165 20.32 14.30 -9.73
C ILE A 165 21.43 15.18 -10.32
N LYS A 166 22.66 15.01 -9.83
CA LYS A 166 23.85 15.61 -10.43
C LYS A 166 24.47 14.60 -11.39
N MET A 167 24.70 15.00 -12.61
CA MET A 167 25.39 14.23 -13.63
C MET A 167 26.78 14.80 -13.76
N ASP A 168 27.79 13.94 -13.60
CA ASP A 168 29.15 14.31 -13.94
C ASP A 168 29.27 14.27 -15.46
N GLY A 169 29.44 15.47 -16.05
CA GLY A 169 29.62 15.71 -17.47
C GLY A 169 31.09 15.93 -17.81
#